data_97d75054211723d9b2c2a7c32a0ec7b9
#
_entry.id   97d75054211723d9b2c2a7c32a0ec7b9
#
_cell.length_a   1.000
_cell.length_b   1.000
_cell.length_c   1.000
_cell.angle_alpha   90.00
_cell.angle_beta   90.00
_cell.angle_gamma   90.00
#
_symmetry.space_group_name_H-M   'P 1'
#
loop_
_entity.id
_entity.type
_entity.pdbx_description
1 polymer ?
#
loop_
_entity_poly.entity_id
_entity_poly.type
_entity_poly.pdbx_seq_one_letter_code
_entity_poly.pdbx_strand_id
1 'polypeptide(L)'
;MKPSTLRIGYRYRPKRLATQYDAIVIGSGMGGLTSAALLSELGWKVCVLEQHYTAGGYTHSYERNGYEWDVGVHYIGDVGTETRTKKMFDFLTSGNLKWAPMAAEYDRFYVGDKVFNAVAGRQEFRDNLVRQFPAEESAIDRYMQLLKQVSGALYAHSMERILKPWQRRLAAPVLKWKKPSVLYRKTHDVLSELTDDPDLVATLCGQWGDMGLPPKKSAFMVHAMIARHYLYGGFYPTGGSWQIAEHIIPKIQKSGGEVFTYARVKQILVEEGIVTGVEMADGHRIECGCVISSAGIGNTFDGLLPRKIVKNAGYETELSSVRPSFAHLGVYIGLKHTAEELGLPKTNFWIYPGNDYDAAVDEFVKDKNAPFPVVYISFPSAKDPDYLRRHPGTATIEIVAPAPYAWFEQWQDSTWGKRGGDYEAFKKELGERLMRHLYDKLPQVEGKVDYFEVSTPLSTNWFAGYQHGELYGLDHTPERLQQDWLGPRTRIPGLWLTGQDTLTCGVTGAMMAGMLTTMAMVGMRKIGPLMKRIYSPPC
;
A
#
# COMPACT_ATOMS: atom_id res chain seq x y z
N MET A 1 8.13 -26.87 -0.14
CA MET A 1 8.03 -25.80 -1.15
C MET A 1 9.42 -25.28 -1.46
N LYS A 2 9.79 -25.12 -2.75
CA LYS A 2 11.04 -24.44 -3.11
C LYS A 2 10.87 -22.94 -2.79
N PRO A 3 11.87 -22.28 -2.16
CA PRO A 3 11.80 -20.84 -1.91
C PRO A 3 11.85 -20.07 -3.23
N SER A 4 11.26 -18.86 -3.26
CA SER A 4 11.37 -17.95 -4.41
C SER A 4 12.83 -17.68 -4.76
N THR A 5 13.12 -17.50 -6.04
CA THR A 5 14.47 -17.16 -6.53
C THR A 5 14.74 -15.66 -6.50
N LEU A 6 13.70 -14.82 -6.51
CA LEU A 6 13.82 -13.37 -6.40
C LEU A 6 14.34 -12.96 -5.03
N ARG A 7 15.53 -12.35 -5.00
CA ARG A 7 16.25 -11.93 -3.80
C ARG A 7 16.84 -10.55 -4.01
N ILE A 8 16.12 -9.54 -3.55
CA ILE A 8 16.53 -8.14 -3.65
C ILE A 8 17.10 -7.70 -2.31
N GLY A 9 18.29 -7.11 -2.32
CA GLY A 9 19.05 -6.76 -1.12
C GLY A 9 20.07 -7.84 -0.69
N TYR A 10 20.94 -7.51 0.25
CA TYR A 10 21.98 -8.41 0.74
C TYR A 10 21.55 -9.13 2.02
N ARG A 11 21.81 -10.44 2.07
CA ARG A 11 21.58 -11.18 3.30
C ARG A 11 22.42 -10.61 4.43
N TYR A 12 21.76 -10.27 5.53
CA TYR A 12 22.37 -9.77 6.75
C TYR A 12 23.44 -10.73 7.30
N ARG A 13 24.57 -10.16 7.66
CA ARG A 13 25.64 -10.78 8.44
C ARG A 13 26.34 -9.67 9.21
N PRO A 14 26.60 -9.78 10.54
CA PRO A 14 27.23 -8.71 11.32
C PRO A 14 28.53 -8.19 10.70
N LYS A 15 29.38 -9.08 10.15
CA LYS A 15 30.64 -8.72 9.48
C LYS A 15 30.50 -7.89 8.19
N ARG A 16 29.29 -7.74 7.64
CA ARG A 16 29.02 -6.89 6.47
C ARG A 16 28.56 -5.49 6.85
N LEU A 17 28.23 -5.27 8.12
CA LEU A 17 27.87 -3.94 8.59
C LEU A 17 29.08 -3.01 8.51
N ALA A 18 28.80 -1.76 8.14
CA ALA A 18 29.80 -0.71 8.29
C ALA A 18 29.97 -0.35 9.77
N THR A 19 31.11 0.25 10.09
CA THR A 19 31.42 0.66 11.47
C THR A 19 30.51 1.75 12.00
N GLN A 20 29.90 2.55 11.10
CA GLN A 20 29.01 3.65 11.48
C GLN A 20 27.99 3.92 10.37
N TYR A 21 26.79 4.29 10.78
CA TYR A 21 25.70 4.80 9.93
C TYR A 21 25.15 6.11 10.48
N ASP A 22 24.69 6.99 9.60
CA ASP A 22 24.02 8.24 9.95
C ASP A 22 22.56 8.01 10.32
N ALA A 23 21.94 6.97 9.75
CA ALA A 23 20.58 6.54 10.07
C ALA A 23 20.39 5.04 9.85
N ILE A 24 19.53 4.43 10.67
CA ILE A 24 18.99 3.09 10.48
C ILE A 24 17.54 3.20 10.07
N VAL A 25 17.12 2.45 9.03
CA VAL A 25 15.74 2.31 8.61
C VAL A 25 15.28 0.89 8.88
N ILE A 26 14.21 0.73 9.66
CA ILE A 26 13.60 -0.58 9.94
C ILE A 26 12.46 -0.79 8.95
N GLY A 27 12.64 -1.79 8.06
CA GLY A 27 11.71 -2.13 6.99
C GLY A 27 12.06 -1.47 5.65
N SER A 28 12.01 -2.27 4.59
CA SER A 28 12.32 -1.89 3.20
C SER A 28 11.09 -1.67 2.33
N GLY A 29 9.93 -1.40 2.92
CA GLY A 29 8.75 -0.95 2.16
C GLY A 29 8.99 0.42 1.53
N MET A 30 8.07 0.87 0.67
CA MET A 30 8.23 2.13 -0.09
C MET A 30 8.57 3.35 0.77
N GLY A 31 8.00 3.47 1.97
CA GLY A 31 8.33 4.56 2.90
C GLY A 31 9.79 4.52 3.35
N GLY A 32 10.26 3.33 3.75
CA GLY A 32 11.63 3.10 4.19
C GLY A 32 12.65 3.32 3.07
N LEU A 33 12.43 2.70 1.90
CA LEU A 33 13.32 2.84 0.74
C LEU A 33 13.38 4.30 0.24
N THR A 34 12.24 4.99 0.20
CA THR A 34 12.20 6.42 -0.21
C THR A 34 12.97 7.30 0.77
N SER A 35 12.75 7.11 2.10
CA SER A 35 13.50 7.87 3.11
C SER A 35 14.99 7.61 2.99
N ALA A 36 15.40 6.33 2.87
CA ALA A 36 16.80 5.95 2.74
C ALA A 36 17.44 6.55 1.47
N ALA A 37 16.78 6.45 0.32
CA ALA A 37 17.29 6.97 -0.94
C ALA A 37 17.43 8.50 -0.94
N LEU A 38 16.46 9.23 -0.38
CA LEU A 38 16.53 10.69 -0.28
C LEU A 38 17.61 11.15 0.72
N LEU A 39 17.77 10.49 1.86
CA LEU A 39 18.84 10.76 2.81
C LEU A 39 20.22 10.45 2.19
N SER A 40 20.35 9.35 1.47
CA SER A 40 21.56 8.98 0.76
C SER A 40 21.94 10.01 -0.31
N GLU A 41 20.98 10.57 -1.03
CA GLU A 41 21.21 11.65 -1.99
C GLU A 41 21.69 12.96 -1.31
N LEU A 42 21.38 13.11 -0.02
CA LEU A 42 21.89 14.20 0.82
C LEU A 42 23.23 13.86 1.52
N GLY A 43 23.85 12.74 1.15
CA GLY A 43 25.16 12.33 1.63
C GLY A 43 25.14 11.48 2.92
N TRP A 44 23.97 11.04 3.40
CA TRP A 44 23.87 10.18 4.57
C TRP A 44 24.18 8.72 4.23
N LYS A 45 24.91 8.04 5.10
CA LYS A 45 25.14 6.60 5.04
C LYS A 45 24.04 5.88 5.80
N VAL A 46 23.11 5.25 5.07
CA VAL A 46 21.89 4.66 5.62
C VAL A 46 21.95 3.15 5.60
N CYS A 47 21.63 2.52 6.74
CA CYS A 47 21.44 1.08 6.89
C CYS A 47 19.94 0.75 6.86
N VAL A 48 19.48 -0.01 5.88
CA VAL A 48 18.09 -0.51 5.84
C VAL A 48 18.07 -1.96 6.28
N LEU A 49 17.23 -2.28 7.28
CA LEU A 49 17.11 -3.60 7.90
C LEU A 49 15.74 -4.18 7.61
N GLU A 50 15.67 -5.19 6.74
CA GLU A 50 14.47 -5.89 6.32
C GLU A 50 14.44 -7.30 6.89
N GLN A 51 13.36 -7.66 7.62
CA GLN A 51 13.23 -9.01 8.18
C GLN A 51 12.92 -10.07 7.13
N HIS A 52 12.25 -9.69 6.04
CA HIS A 52 11.87 -10.57 4.96
C HIS A 52 13.09 -11.08 4.18
N TYR A 53 12.91 -12.12 3.39
CA TYR A 53 13.97 -12.68 2.55
C TYR A 53 14.32 -11.81 1.32
N THR A 54 13.48 -10.85 0.99
CA THR A 54 13.66 -9.90 -0.12
C THR A 54 13.17 -8.51 0.29
N ALA A 55 13.77 -7.45 -0.25
CA ALA A 55 13.35 -6.08 -0.02
C ALA A 55 12.14 -5.70 -0.87
N GLY A 56 11.45 -4.61 -0.47
CA GLY A 56 10.34 -4.01 -1.21
C GLY A 56 9.04 -3.90 -0.40
N GLY A 57 8.90 -4.61 0.73
CA GLY A 57 7.62 -4.70 1.43
C GLY A 57 6.54 -5.25 0.49
N TYR A 58 5.35 -4.65 0.42
CA TYR A 58 4.29 -5.08 -0.50
C TYR A 58 4.60 -4.85 -1.99
N THR A 59 5.73 -4.23 -2.35
CA THR A 59 6.15 -4.13 -3.76
C THR A 59 7.06 -5.28 -4.20
N HIS A 60 7.26 -6.32 -3.37
CA HIS A 60 8.02 -7.49 -3.81
C HIS A 60 7.16 -8.44 -4.64
N SER A 61 7.82 -9.20 -5.50
CA SER A 61 7.24 -10.33 -6.22
C SER A 61 7.86 -11.63 -5.71
N TYR A 62 7.22 -12.76 -5.97
CA TYR A 62 7.78 -14.06 -5.66
C TYR A 62 7.53 -15.05 -6.79
N GLU A 63 8.43 -16.01 -6.91
CA GLU A 63 8.33 -17.10 -7.88
C GLU A 63 8.07 -18.43 -7.19
N ARG A 64 7.20 -19.23 -7.78
CA ARG A 64 6.96 -20.61 -7.36
C ARG A 64 6.45 -21.47 -8.52
N ASN A 65 6.97 -22.68 -8.65
CA ASN A 65 6.60 -23.63 -9.70
C ASN A 65 6.68 -23.08 -11.14
N GLY A 66 7.58 -22.13 -11.40
CA GLY A 66 7.77 -21.50 -12.71
C GLY A 66 6.87 -20.29 -12.99
N TYR A 67 6.07 -19.89 -12.03
CA TYR A 67 5.21 -18.70 -12.09
C TYR A 67 5.74 -17.58 -11.21
N GLU A 68 5.51 -16.34 -11.62
CA GLU A 68 5.81 -15.12 -10.85
C GLU A 68 4.53 -14.35 -10.57
N TRP A 69 4.36 -13.91 -9.33
CA TRP A 69 3.25 -13.05 -8.90
C TRP A 69 3.76 -11.88 -8.08
N ASP A 70 3.04 -10.78 -8.16
CA ASP A 70 3.20 -9.64 -7.27
C ASP A 70 2.39 -9.85 -5.98
N VAL A 71 2.89 -9.32 -4.86
CA VAL A 71 2.22 -9.53 -3.57
C VAL A 71 1.18 -8.44 -3.27
N GLY A 72 1.42 -7.21 -3.70
CA GLY A 72 0.52 -6.11 -3.37
C GLY A 72 0.53 -4.96 -4.37
N VAL A 73 1.13 -5.13 -5.57
CA VAL A 73 1.07 -4.14 -6.64
C VAL A 73 0.36 -4.73 -7.84
N HIS A 74 -0.89 -4.34 -8.01
CA HIS A 74 -1.69 -4.79 -9.14
C HIS A 74 -1.75 -3.75 -10.26
N TYR A 75 -1.66 -2.48 -9.92
CA TYR A 75 -1.56 -1.32 -10.81
C TYR A 75 -1.23 -0.07 -10.00
N ILE A 76 -0.77 0.97 -10.65
CA ILE A 76 -0.48 2.28 -10.03
C ILE A 76 -1.00 3.36 -10.97
N GLY A 77 -1.65 4.37 -10.43
CA GLY A 77 -2.05 5.57 -11.16
C GLY A 77 -0.97 6.66 -11.16
N ASP A 78 -1.23 7.73 -11.88
CA ASP A 78 -0.45 8.98 -11.85
C ASP A 78 1.05 8.83 -12.21
N VAL A 79 1.39 7.82 -13.05
CA VAL A 79 2.77 7.56 -13.52
C VAL A 79 2.92 7.54 -15.04
N GLY A 80 1.84 7.80 -15.79
CA GLY A 80 1.84 7.76 -17.27
C GLY A 80 2.36 9.01 -17.96
N THR A 81 2.35 10.14 -17.28
CA THR A 81 2.76 11.46 -17.82
C THR A 81 3.76 12.12 -16.88
N GLU A 82 4.14 13.39 -17.17
CA GLU A 82 5.06 14.18 -16.34
C GLU A 82 4.45 14.62 -14.99
N THR A 83 3.83 13.70 -14.29
CA THR A 83 3.24 13.92 -12.97
C THR A 83 4.30 13.97 -11.86
N ARG A 84 3.91 14.50 -10.71
CA ARG A 84 4.81 14.52 -9.53
C ARG A 84 5.17 13.11 -9.06
N THR A 85 4.22 12.20 -9.11
CA THR A 85 4.44 10.79 -8.76
C THR A 85 5.48 10.15 -9.67
N LYS A 86 5.32 10.29 -10.99
CA LYS A 86 6.29 9.78 -11.97
C LYS A 86 7.68 10.39 -11.76
N LYS A 87 7.80 11.71 -11.62
CA LYS A 87 9.08 12.38 -11.38
C LYS A 87 9.80 11.87 -10.13
N MET A 88 9.07 11.57 -9.07
CA MET A 88 9.65 10.97 -7.87
C MET A 88 10.14 9.54 -8.14
N PHE A 89 9.36 8.70 -8.82
CA PHE A 89 9.81 7.36 -9.21
C PHE A 89 11.04 7.43 -10.13
N ASP A 90 11.01 8.26 -11.16
CA ASP A 90 12.15 8.43 -12.06
C ASP A 90 13.41 8.87 -11.30
N PHE A 91 13.27 9.77 -10.34
CA PHE A 91 14.38 10.16 -9.48
C PHE A 91 14.87 9.00 -8.62
N LEU A 92 13.98 8.30 -7.90
CA LEU A 92 14.34 7.21 -6.99
C LEU A 92 15.02 6.05 -7.72
N THR A 93 14.56 5.74 -8.93
CA THR A 93 15.03 4.61 -9.74
C THR A 93 16.04 5.00 -10.81
N SER A 94 16.48 6.27 -10.81
CA SER A 94 17.37 6.83 -11.85
C SER A 94 16.82 6.64 -13.28
N GLY A 95 15.49 6.65 -13.43
CA GLY A 95 14.77 6.47 -14.70
C GLY A 95 14.74 5.03 -15.25
N ASN A 96 15.21 4.06 -14.49
CA ASN A 96 15.26 2.65 -14.94
C ASN A 96 13.91 1.94 -14.85
N LEU A 97 13.02 2.34 -13.94
CA LEU A 97 11.69 1.78 -13.83
C LEU A 97 10.80 2.26 -14.98
N LYS A 98 10.20 1.34 -15.72
CA LYS A 98 9.27 1.63 -16.83
C LYS A 98 7.86 1.23 -16.44
N TRP A 99 6.89 1.96 -17.01
CA TRP A 99 5.48 1.77 -16.73
C TRP A 99 4.74 1.43 -18.02
N ALA A 100 4.01 0.32 -18.02
CA ALA A 100 3.15 -0.10 -19.11
C ALA A 100 1.72 0.37 -18.85
N PRO A 101 1.05 1.05 -19.80
CA PRO A 101 -0.33 1.44 -19.62
C PRO A 101 -1.25 0.21 -19.66
N MET A 102 -2.27 0.22 -18.83
CA MET A 102 -3.40 -0.72 -18.90
C MET A 102 -4.33 -0.37 -20.08
N ALA A 103 -5.46 -1.08 -20.19
CA ALA A 103 -6.53 -0.71 -21.11
C ALA A 103 -7.13 0.66 -20.76
N ALA A 104 -7.77 1.33 -21.71
CA ALA A 104 -8.51 2.57 -21.45
C ALA A 104 -9.58 2.36 -20.38
N GLU A 105 -10.33 1.25 -20.44
CA GLU A 105 -11.11 0.74 -19.33
C GLU A 105 -10.17 0.00 -18.38
N TYR A 106 -9.73 0.67 -17.30
CA TYR A 106 -8.76 0.07 -16.38
C TYR A 106 -9.41 -0.75 -15.26
N ASP A 107 -10.64 -0.42 -14.86
CA ASP A 107 -11.43 -1.15 -13.88
C ASP A 107 -12.86 -1.41 -14.38
N ARG A 108 -13.38 -2.60 -14.09
CA ARG A 108 -14.76 -3.01 -14.34
C ARG A 108 -15.40 -3.44 -13.03
N PHE A 109 -16.55 -2.82 -12.72
CA PHE A 109 -17.31 -3.08 -11.50
C PHE A 109 -18.53 -3.93 -11.83
N TYR A 110 -18.60 -5.13 -11.30
CA TYR A 110 -19.77 -5.99 -11.31
C TYR A 110 -20.50 -5.79 -9.98
N VAL A 111 -21.66 -5.17 -10.00
CA VAL A 111 -22.45 -4.81 -8.81
C VAL A 111 -23.79 -5.52 -8.88
N GLY A 112 -23.91 -6.70 -8.24
CA GLY A 112 -25.00 -7.63 -8.50
C GLY A 112 -25.03 -8.02 -9.97
N ASP A 113 -26.17 -7.81 -10.64
CA ASP A 113 -26.36 -8.10 -12.07
C ASP A 113 -25.96 -6.93 -13.00
N LYS A 114 -25.54 -5.79 -12.43
CA LYS A 114 -25.15 -4.59 -13.19
C LYS A 114 -23.66 -4.55 -13.43
N VAL A 115 -23.24 -3.91 -14.53
CA VAL A 115 -21.84 -3.71 -14.87
C VAL A 115 -21.60 -2.24 -15.12
N PHE A 116 -20.65 -1.69 -14.39
CA PHE A 116 -20.14 -0.34 -14.55
C PHE A 116 -18.64 -0.37 -14.82
N ASN A 117 -18.08 0.73 -15.30
CA ASN A 117 -16.64 0.77 -15.56
C ASN A 117 -16.02 2.15 -15.29
N ALA A 118 -14.71 2.15 -15.07
CA ALA A 118 -13.88 3.34 -14.99
C ALA A 118 -12.93 3.40 -16.19
N VAL A 119 -12.85 4.56 -16.82
CA VAL A 119 -12.02 4.79 -18.01
C VAL A 119 -10.98 5.88 -17.74
N ALA A 120 -9.84 5.75 -18.41
CA ALA A 120 -8.71 6.67 -18.30
C ALA A 120 -9.02 8.00 -19.01
N GLY A 121 -8.62 9.11 -18.37
CA GLY A 121 -8.83 10.45 -18.88
C GLY A 121 -9.90 11.21 -18.10
N ARG A 122 -9.61 12.47 -17.72
CA ARG A 122 -10.53 13.23 -16.87
C ARG A 122 -11.87 13.48 -17.53
N GLN A 123 -11.86 13.86 -18.81
CA GLN A 123 -13.08 14.14 -19.55
C GLN A 123 -13.78 12.82 -19.91
N GLU A 124 -13.03 11.85 -20.34
CA GLU A 124 -13.50 10.50 -20.67
C GLU A 124 -14.16 9.82 -19.46
N PHE A 125 -13.59 9.96 -18.28
CA PHE A 125 -14.15 9.45 -17.03
C PHE A 125 -15.49 10.11 -16.71
N ARG A 126 -15.56 11.45 -16.77
CA ARG A 126 -16.81 12.22 -16.60
C ARG A 126 -17.87 11.80 -17.60
N ASP A 127 -17.54 11.80 -18.89
CA ASP A 127 -18.50 11.51 -19.97
C ASP A 127 -18.97 10.05 -19.94
N ASN A 128 -18.08 9.14 -19.50
CA ASN A 128 -18.44 7.74 -19.29
C ASN A 128 -19.44 7.58 -18.13
N LEU A 129 -19.26 8.29 -17.02
CA LEU A 129 -20.23 8.29 -15.91
C LEU A 129 -21.57 8.86 -16.37
N VAL A 130 -21.59 9.99 -17.11
CA VAL A 130 -22.85 10.58 -17.63
C VAL A 130 -23.58 9.64 -18.60
N ARG A 131 -22.86 8.87 -19.41
CA ARG A 131 -23.48 7.85 -20.27
C ARG A 131 -24.14 6.72 -19.46
N GLN A 132 -23.52 6.33 -18.34
CA GLN A 132 -24.05 5.28 -17.46
C GLN A 132 -25.21 5.82 -16.58
N PHE A 133 -25.17 7.10 -16.22
CA PHE A 133 -26.12 7.77 -15.33
C PHE A 133 -26.60 9.12 -15.94
N PRO A 134 -27.39 9.12 -17.00
CA PRO A 134 -27.75 10.37 -17.72
C PRO A 134 -28.53 11.39 -16.86
N ALA A 135 -29.33 10.92 -15.91
CA ALA A 135 -30.07 11.78 -14.98
C ALA A 135 -29.22 12.49 -13.94
N GLU A 136 -27.97 12.01 -13.73
CA GLU A 136 -27.07 12.40 -12.64
C GLU A 136 -25.92 13.33 -13.08
N GLU A 137 -25.99 13.92 -14.28
CA GLU A 137 -24.93 14.77 -14.82
C GLU A 137 -24.49 15.87 -13.84
N SER A 138 -25.45 16.53 -13.19
CA SER A 138 -25.16 17.59 -12.21
C SER A 138 -24.40 17.08 -10.98
N ALA A 139 -24.73 15.89 -10.49
CA ALA A 139 -24.05 15.25 -9.36
C ALA A 139 -22.63 14.83 -9.74
N ILE A 140 -22.46 14.28 -10.96
CA ILE A 140 -21.15 13.91 -11.50
C ILE A 140 -20.25 15.14 -11.64
N ASP A 141 -20.76 16.25 -12.16
CA ASP A 141 -19.99 17.50 -12.28
C ASP A 141 -19.56 18.06 -10.92
N ARG A 142 -20.43 18.01 -9.91
CA ARG A 142 -20.09 18.40 -8.53
C ARG A 142 -19.04 17.48 -7.93
N TYR A 143 -19.14 16.18 -8.17
CA TYR A 143 -18.11 15.20 -7.74
C TYR A 143 -16.75 15.52 -8.36
N MET A 144 -16.68 15.77 -9.68
CA MET A 144 -15.45 16.14 -10.39
C MET A 144 -14.83 17.46 -9.88
N GLN A 145 -15.65 18.39 -9.42
CA GLN A 145 -15.20 19.63 -8.76
C GLN A 145 -14.61 19.34 -7.37
N LEU A 146 -15.25 18.48 -6.57
CA LEU A 146 -14.73 18.05 -5.26
C LEU A 146 -13.38 17.37 -5.41
N LEU A 147 -13.20 16.46 -6.36
CA LEU A 147 -11.89 15.82 -6.62
C LEU A 147 -10.79 16.86 -6.92
N LYS A 148 -11.12 17.95 -7.64
CA LYS A 148 -10.18 19.03 -7.93
C LYS A 148 -9.82 19.82 -6.66
N GLN A 149 -10.80 20.15 -5.82
CA GLN A 149 -10.59 20.91 -4.58
C GLN A 149 -9.74 20.15 -3.57
N VAL A 150 -9.96 18.84 -3.45
CA VAL A 150 -9.24 17.96 -2.53
C VAL A 150 -7.72 17.98 -2.77
N SER A 151 -7.28 18.17 -4.02
CA SER A 151 -5.86 18.14 -4.37
C SER A 151 -4.99 19.16 -3.63
N GLY A 152 -5.45 20.39 -3.53
CA GLY A 152 -4.74 21.44 -2.80
C GLY A 152 -4.76 21.23 -1.30
N ALA A 153 -5.85 20.69 -0.79
CA ALA A 153 -6.04 20.40 0.60
C ALA A 153 -5.18 19.22 1.09
N LEU A 154 -4.98 18.21 0.25
CA LEU A 154 -4.06 17.10 0.51
C LEU A 154 -2.62 17.58 0.69
N TYR A 155 -2.18 18.51 -0.16
CA TYR A 155 -0.86 19.11 0.00
C TYR A 155 -0.75 19.84 1.35
N ALA A 156 -1.75 20.63 1.73
CA ALA A 156 -1.76 21.33 3.01
C ALA A 156 -1.76 20.37 4.21
N HIS A 157 -2.56 19.29 4.14
CA HIS A 157 -2.58 18.24 5.15
C HIS A 157 -1.21 17.54 5.29
N SER A 158 -0.59 17.17 4.19
CA SER A 158 0.73 16.54 4.17
C SER A 158 1.81 17.48 4.73
N MET A 159 1.80 18.75 4.32
CA MET A 159 2.77 19.74 4.82
C MET A 159 2.62 20.00 6.32
N GLU A 160 1.42 19.99 6.86
CA GLU A 160 1.17 20.10 8.30
C GLU A 160 1.89 19.02 9.10
N ARG A 161 1.96 17.78 8.57
CA ARG A 161 2.61 16.64 9.23
C ARG A 161 4.12 16.82 9.47
N ILE A 162 4.78 17.66 8.70
CA ILE A 162 6.22 17.93 8.85
C ILE A 162 6.52 19.10 9.79
N LEU A 163 5.53 19.94 10.12
CA LEU A 163 5.71 21.09 10.98
C LEU A 163 6.00 20.68 12.43
N LYS A 164 6.87 21.45 13.10
CA LYS A 164 7.03 21.34 14.56
C LYS A 164 5.76 21.84 15.26
N PRO A 165 5.45 21.39 16.49
CA PRO A 165 4.23 21.80 17.20
C PRO A 165 4.00 23.31 17.25
N TRP A 166 5.03 24.09 17.52
CA TRP A 166 4.92 25.56 17.55
C TRP A 166 4.66 26.17 16.16
N GLN A 167 5.27 25.62 15.10
CA GLN A 167 5.03 26.05 13.72
C GLN A 167 3.58 25.75 13.31
N ARG A 168 3.06 24.56 13.67
CA ARG A 168 1.68 24.17 13.42
C ARG A 168 0.69 25.13 14.07
N ARG A 169 0.93 25.55 15.34
CA ARG A 169 0.10 26.56 16.02
C ARG A 169 0.08 27.88 15.25
N LEU A 170 1.21 28.36 14.78
CA LEU A 170 1.30 29.61 13.98
C LEU A 170 0.62 29.47 12.61
N ALA A 171 0.73 28.33 11.97
CA ALA A 171 0.14 28.07 10.65
C ALA A 171 -1.36 27.69 10.72
N ALA A 172 -1.91 27.40 11.90
CA ALA A 172 -3.26 26.84 12.08
C ALA A 172 -4.38 27.64 11.37
N PRO A 173 -4.43 29.00 11.39
CA PRO A 173 -5.49 29.75 10.69
C PRO A 173 -5.45 29.51 9.18
N VAL A 174 -4.24 29.54 8.57
CA VAL A 174 -4.05 29.32 7.12
C VAL A 174 -4.34 27.87 6.74
N LEU A 175 -3.89 26.92 7.57
CA LEU A 175 -4.11 25.49 7.34
C LEU A 175 -5.61 25.16 7.41
N LYS A 176 -6.32 25.73 8.38
CA LYS A 176 -7.78 25.53 8.51
C LYS A 176 -8.52 26.04 7.28
N TRP A 177 -8.16 27.20 6.77
CA TRP A 177 -8.74 27.75 5.53
C TRP A 177 -8.46 26.87 4.30
N LYS A 178 -7.27 26.27 4.22
CA LYS A 178 -6.87 25.40 3.10
C LYS A 178 -7.37 23.96 3.20
N LYS A 179 -7.91 23.55 4.34
CA LYS A 179 -8.41 22.18 4.57
C LYS A 179 -9.93 22.20 4.76
N PRO A 180 -10.73 22.09 3.69
CA PRO A 180 -12.18 22.02 3.80
C PRO A 180 -12.60 20.86 4.71
N SER A 181 -13.64 21.07 5.52
CA SER A 181 -14.16 20.07 6.47
C SER A 181 -14.63 18.78 5.79
N VAL A 182 -15.04 18.86 4.53
CA VAL A 182 -15.46 17.71 3.71
C VAL A 182 -14.41 16.59 3.67
N LEU A 183 -13.12 16.91 3.79
CA LEU A 183 -12.04 15.92 3.77
C LEU A 183 -12.12 14.90 4.91
N TYR A 184 -12.62 15.35 6.07
CA TYR A 184 -12.69 14.57 7.30
C TYR A 184 -14.10 14.03 7.58
N ARG A 185 -14.95 14.03 6.56
CA ARG A 185 -16.28 13.41 6.61
C ARG A 185 -16.22 11.99 6.05
N LYS A 186 -17.21 11.18 6.35
CA LYS A 186 -17.37 9.85 5.78
C LYS A 186 -17.66 9.94 4.28
N THR A 187 -17.13 9.03 3.50
CA THR A 187 -17.31 8.98 2.05
C THR A 187 -18.78 8.94 1.66
N HIS A 188 -19.54 8.03 2.28
CA HIS A 188 -20.98 7.90 2.03
C HIS A 188 -21.73 9.22 2.26
N ASP A 189 -21.49 9.90 3.38
CA ASP A 189 -22.21 11.14 3.72
C ASP A 189 -21.98 12.25 2.68
N VAL A 190 -20.76 12.33 2.15
CA VAL A 190 -20.41 13.31 1.12
C VAL A 190 -21.08 12.97 -0.21
N LEU A 191 -21.09 11.71 -0.60
CA LEU A 191 -21.67 11.29 -1.89
C LEU A 191 -23.20 11.35 -1.86
N SER A 192 -23.85 10.99 -0.76
CA SER A 192 -25.30 11.09 -0.58
C SER A 192 -25.84 12.53 -0.59
N GLU A 193 -24.98 13.55 -0.39
CA GLU A 193 -25.35 14.96 -0.62
C GLU A 193 -25.31 15.37 -2.10
N LEU A 194 -24.68 14.56 -2.95
CA LEU A 194 -24.60 14.81 -4.39
C LEU A 194 -25.74 14.15 -5.17
N THR A 195 -26.12 12.94 -4.75
CA THR A 195 -27.09 12.09 -5.45
C THR A 195 -27.80 11.13 -4.50
N ASP A 196 -29.06 10.82 -4.82
CA ASP A 196 -29.85 9.78 -4.17
C ASP A 196 -29.78 8.44 -4.95
N ASP A 197 -29.10 8.39 -6.09
CA ASP A 197 -28.93 7.17 -6.90
C ASP A 197 -27.90 6.23 -6.23
N PRO A 198 -28.32 5.07 -5.68
CA PRO A 198 -27.43 4.17 -4.97
C PRO A 198 -26.41 3.48 -5.90
N ASP A 199 -26.75 3.32 -7.18
CA ASP A 199 -25.85 2.70 -8.15
C ASP A 199 -24.71 3.66 -8.56
N LEU A 200 -25.03 4.97 -8.67
CA LEU A 200 -23.99 5.98 -8.86
C LEU A 200 -23.06 6.05 -7.63
N VAL A 201 -23.61 6.08 -6.42
CA VAL A 201 -22.79 6.05 -5.19
C VAL A 201 -21.90 4.82 -5.16
N ALA A 202 -22.44 3.63 -5.46
CA ALA A 202 -21.67 2.39 -5.54
C ALA A 202 -20.58 2.45 -6.61
N THR A 203 -20.90 2.94 -7.81
CA THR A 203 -19.94 3.09 -8.92
C THR A 203 -18.79 4.02 -8.54
N LEU A 204 -19.08 5.19 -7.94
CA LEU A 204 -18.07 6.13 -7.47
C LEU A 204 -17.18 5.51 -6.37
N CYS A 205 -17.75 4.64 -5.52
CA CYS A 205 -17.04 3.92 -4.46
C CYS A 205 -16.41 2.59 -4.95
N GLY A 206 -16.49 2.24 -6.22
CA GLY A 206 -16.07 0.93 -6.74
C GLY A 206 -14.61 0.53 -6.51
N GLN A 207 -13.78 1.44 -6.02
CA GLN A 207 -12.38 1.19 -5.63
C GLN A 207 -12.18 1.23 -4.10
N TRP A 208 -13.23 1.07 -3.27
CA TRP A 208 -13.08 1.15 -1.82
C TRP A 208 -12.14 0.06 -1.25
N GLY A 209 -12.01 -1.06 -1.94
CA GLY A 209 -11.06 -2.11 -1.60
C GLY A 209 -9.60 -1.63 -1.53
N ASP A 210 -9.22 -0.60 -2.30
CA ASP A 210 -7.88 0.01 -2.28
C ASP A 210 -7.54 0.75 -0.97
N MET A 211 -8.51 0.99 -0.10
CA MET A 211 -8.29 1.56 1.25
C MET A 211 -8.77 0.65 2.38
N GLY A 212 -9.44 -0.46 2.06
CA GLY A 212 -9.87 -1.48 3.02
C GLY A 212 -11.07 -1.10 3.89
N LEU A 213 -11.75 0.01 3.62
CA LEU A 213 -12.93 0.45 4.38
C LEU A 213 -14.09 0.83 3.46
N PRO A 214 -15.31 0.30 3.73
CA PRO A 214 -16.51 0.66 2.97
C PRO A 214 -16.94 2.13 3.21
N PRO A 215 -17.80 2.69 2.36
CA PRO A 215 -18.08 4.12 2.31
C PRO A 215 -18.61 4.77 3.59
N LYS A 216 -19.40 4.06 4.41
CA LYS A 216 -19.94 4.58 5.69
C LYS A 216 -18.90 4.66 6.82
N LYS A 217 -17.71 4.08 6.59
CA LYS A 217 -16.60 4.03 7.57
C LYS A 217 -15.38 4.80 7.10
N SER A 218 -15.13 4.87 5.79
CA SER A 218 -13.95 5.51 5.20
C SER A 218 -14.03 7.04 5.16
N ALA A 219 -12.86 7.69 5.23
CA ALA A 219 -12.74 9.13 5.06
C ALA A 219 -12.79 9.54 3.59
N PHE A 220 -13.59 10.55 3.25
CA PHE A 220 -13.70 11.08 1.90
C PHE A 220 -12.37 11.55 1.31
N MET A 221 -11.45 12.01 2.14
CA MET A 221 -10.11 12.39 1.69
C MET A 221 -9.39 11.23 1.00
N VAL A 222 -9.43 10.02 1.58
CA VAL A 222 -8.73 8.86 1.03
C VAL A 222 -9.43 8.34 -0.23
N HIS A 223 -10.78 8.31 -0.21
CA HIS A 223 -11.58 8.02 -1.40
C HIS A 223 -11.21 8.95 -2.57
N ALA A 224 -11.22 10.25 -2.35
CA ALA A 224 -10.92 11.23 -3.38
C ALA A 224 -9.46 11.17 -3.87
N MET A 225 -8.52 10.76 -2.99
CA MET A 225 -7.14 10.46 -3.39
C MET A 225 -7.07 9.29 -4.36
N ILE A 226 -7.76 8.19 -4.06
CA ILE A 226 -7.78 6.97 -4.89
C ILE A 226 -8.43 7.28 -6.25
N ALA A 227 -9.62 7.86 -6.24
CA ALA A 227 -10.32 8.24 -7.47
C ALA A 227 -9.47 9.15 -8.37
N ARG A 228 -8.76 10.11 -7.77
CA ARG A 228 -7.88 11.01 -8.50
C ARG A 228 -6.59 10.33 -8.97
N HIS A 229 -6.06 9.39 -8.21
CA HIS A 229 -4.85 8.64 -8.55
C HIS A 229 -5.02 7.87 -9.86
N TYR A 230 -6.19 7.30 -10.09
CA TYR A 230 -6.51 6.53 -11.29
C TYR A 230 -7.24 7.32 -12.37
N LEU A 231 -7.49 8.62 -12.17
CA LEU A 231 -8.26 9.45 -13.11
C LEU A 231 -7.67 9.47 -14.54
N TYR A 232 -6.36 9.28 -14.66
CA TYR A 232 -5.66 9.22 -15.95
C TYR A 232 -5.24 7.79 -16.34
N GLY A 233 -5.86 6.78 -15.71
CA GLY A 233 -5.65 5.36 -15.97
C GLY A 233 -4.72 4.68 -14.99
N GLY A 234 -4.66 3.35 -15.13
CA GLY A 234 -3.76 2.47 -14.42
C GLY A 234 -2.52 2.12 -15.24
N PHE A 235 -1.43 1.86 -14.56
CA PHE A 235 -0.15 1.45 -15.14
C PHE A 235 0.44 0.30 -14.33
N TYR A 236 1.19 -0.55 -15.02
CA TYR A 236 1.86 -1.69 -14.41
C TYR A 236 3.38 -1.55 -14.57
N PRO A 237 4.20 -1.92 -13.55
CA PRO A 237 5.65 -1.86 -13.67
C PRO A 237 6.15 -2.94 -14.62
N THR A 238 6.79 -2.53 -15.71
CA THR A 238 7.36 -3.45 -16.71
C THR A 238 8.41 -4.34 -16.07
N GLY A 239 8.24 -5.65 -16.17
CA GLY A 239 9.12 -6.64 -15.56
C GLY A 239 8.73 -7.07 -14.15
N GLY A 240 7.56 -6.64 -13.64
CA GLY A 240 7.04 -6.97 -12.31
C GLY A 240 7.34 -5.92 -11.24
N SER A 241 6.62 -5.98 -10.13
CA SER A 241 6.70 -4.95 -9.08
C SER A 241 8.03 -4.93 -8.30
N TRP A 242 8.76 -6.05 -8.26
CA TRP A 242 10.08 -6.15 -7.64
C TRP A 242 11.12 -5.17 -8.25
N GLN A 243 10.92 -4.75 -9.50
CA GLN A 243 11.73 -3.74 -10.18
C GLN A 243 11.79 -2.42 -9.40
N ILE A 244 10.77 -2.11 -8.61
CA ILE A 244 10.73 -0.89 -7.80
C ILE A 244 11.87 -0.88 -6.78
N ALA A 245 11.99 -1.92 -5.97
CA ALA A 245 13.05 -2.01 -4.96
C ALA A 245 14.44 -2.18 -5.61
N GLU A 246 14.53 -3.02 -6.65
CA GLU A 246 15.77 -3.28 -7.39
C GLU A 246 16.42 -1.99 -7.90
N HIS A 247 15.63 -1.08 -8.45
CA HIS A 247 16.13 0.17 -9.01
C HIS A 247 16.29 1.31 -7.99
N ILE A 248 15.72 1.20 -6.79
CA ILE A 248 15.94 2.19 -5.71
C ILE A 248 17.24 1.91 -4.94
N ILE A 249 17.54 0.64 -4.67
CA ILE A 249 18.67 0.22 -3.82
C ILE A 249 20.03 0.78 -4.28
N PRO A 250 20.38 0.81 -5.58
CA PRO A 250 21.65 1.39 -6.04
C PRO A 250 21.86 2.84 -5.59
N LYS A 251 20.79 3.62 -5.44
CA LYS A 251 20.86 5.00 -4.95
C LYS A 251 21.29 5.06 -3.47
N ILE A 252 20.84 4.10 -2.67
CA ILE A 252 21.22 3.98 -1.25
C ILE A 252 22.68 3.56 -1.14
N GLN A 253 23.11 2.62 -1.97
CA GLN A 253 24.49 2.10 -1.99
C GLN A 253 25.52 3.15 -2.43
N LYS A 254 25.13 4.07 -3.30
CA LYS A 254 26.04 5.13 -3.83
C LYS A 254 26.66 5.98 -2.73
N SER A 255 26.00 6.18 -1.59
CA SER A 255 26.53 6.92 -0.42
C SER A 255 27.20 6.01 0.62
N GLY A 256 27.45 4.74 0.29
CA GLY A 256 28.00 3.75 1.23
C GLY A 256 26.96 3.13 2.18
N GLY A 257 25.67 3.40 1.96
CA GLY A 257 24.57 2.73 2.63
C GLY A 257 24.35 1.32 2.09
N GLU A 258 23.43 0.55 2.73
CA GLU A 258 23.12 -0.81 2.32
C GLU A 258 21.71 -1.23 2.73
N VAL A 259 21.14 -2.19 2.00
CA VAL A 259 19.84 -2.81 2.29
C VAL A 259 20.06 -4.29 2.62
N PHE A 260 19.83 -4.65 3.88
CA PHE A 260 19.98 -6.01 4.38
C PHE A 260 18.64 -6.72 4.50
N THR A 261 18.55 -7.94 3.98
CA THR A 261 17.42 -8.87 4.14
C THR A 261 17.74 -9.94 5.19
N TYR A 262 16.73 -10.67 5.68
CA TYR A 262 16.86 -11.53 6.86
C TYR A 262 17.45 -10.78 8.07
N ALA A 263 17.20 -9.48 8.14
CA ALA A 263 17.75 -8.56 9.14
C ALA A 263 16.68 -8.15 10.14
N ARG A 264 16.16 -9.10 10.90
CA ARG A 264 15.12 -8.84 11.89
C ARG A 264 15.65 -8.02 13.05
N VAL A 265 15.14 -6.81 13.21
CA VAL A 265 15.34 -5.98 14.39
C VAL A 265 14.46 -6.55 15.52
N LYS A 266 15.05 -6.79 16.67
CA LYS A 266 14.36 -7.26 17.88
C LYS A 266 13.82 -6.10 18.70
N GLN A 267 14.63 -5.02 18.83
CA GLN A 267 14.30 -3.90 19.69
C GLN A 267 15.00 -2.60 19.22
N ILE A 268 14.33 -1.48 19.40
CA ILE A 268 14.92 -0.13 19.33
C ILE A 268 15.48 0.18 20.71
N LEU A 269 16.77 0.50 20.77
CA LEU A 269 17.47 0.83 22.00
C LEU A 269 17.23 2.30 22.36
N VAL A 270 16.78 2.55 23.59
CA VAL A 270 16.49 3.90 24.10
C VAL A 270 17.11 4.03 25.48
N GLU A 271 18.04 4.95 25.63
CA GLU A 271 18.72 5.27 26.89
C GLU A 271 18.41 6.72 27.28
N GLU A 272 18.06 6.97 28.53
CA GLU A 272 17.65 8.30 29.02
C GLU A 272 16.57 9.00 28.16
N GLY A 273 15.70 8.19 27.52
CA GLY A 273 14.63 8.69 26.65
C GLY A 273 15.07 9.05 25.22
N ILE A 274 16.31 8.79 24.83
CA ILE A 274 16.88 9.08 23.51
C ILE A 274 17.26 7.76 22.81
N VAL A 275 17.02 7.66 21.51
CA VAL A 275 17.43 6.50 20.71
C VAL A 275 18.95 6.41 20.64
N THR A 276 19.51 5.21 20.92
CA THR A 276 20.94 4.92 20.83
C THR A 276 21.28 3.87 19.77
N GLY A 277 20.29 3.17 19.22
CA GLY A 277 20.50 2.18 18.17
C GLY A 277 19.40 1.14 18.08
N VAL A 278 19.76 -0.02 17.57
CA VAL A 278 18.89 -1.20 17.50
C VAL A 278 19.60 -2.47 17.96
N GLU A 279 18.84 -3.41 18.52
CA GLU A 279 19.28 -4.78 18.79
C GLU A 279 18.66 -5.71 17.75
N MET A 280 19.50 -6.49 17.09
CA MET A 280 19.08 -7.49 16.11
C MET A 280 18.59 -8.77 16.80
N ALA A 281 17.86 -9.62 16.08
CA ALA A 281 17.35 -10.89 16.61
C ALA A 281 18.46 -11.87 17.06
N ASP A 282 19.67 -11.75 16.51
CA ASP A 282 20.85 -12.52 16.90
C ASP A 282 21.63 -11.92 18.09
N GLY A 283 21.11 -10.83 18.68
CA GLY A 283 21.72 -10.12 19.82
C GLY A 283 22.77 -9.08 19.43
N HIS A 284 23.12 -8.95 18.14
CA HIS A 284 24.05 -7.92 17.69
C HIS A 284 23.43 -6.53 17.85
N ARG A 285 24.21 -5.55 18.32
CA ARG A 285 23.77 -4.15 18.46
C ARG A 285 24.41 -3.28 17.41
N ILE A 286 23.59 -2.42 16.82
CA ILE A 286 24.05 -1.41 15.85
C ILE A 286 23.74 -0.05 16.46
N GLU A 287 24.81 0.66 16.84
CA GLU A 287 24.70 1.99 17.43
C GLU A 287 24.36 3.03 16.36
N CYS A 288 23.34 3.84 16.63
CA CYS A 288 22.94 4.96 15.78
C CYS A 288 21.91 5.83 16.51
N GLY A 289 22.16 7.12 16.63
CA GLY A 289 21.23 8.07 17.25
C GLY A 289 20.02 8.45 16.40
N CYS A 290 19.86 7.85 15.22
CA CYS A 290 18.77 8.14 14.30
C CYS A 290 18.17 6.85 13.72
N VAL A 291 16.95 6.52 14.14
CA VAL A 291 16.19 5.35 13.67
C VAL A 291 14.89 5.81 13.03
N ILE A 292 14.62 5.30 11.82
CA ILE A 292 13.38 5.52 11.08
C ILE A 292 12.64 4.19 11.03
N SER A 293 11.45 4.10 11.63
CA SER A 293 10.63 2.91 11.55
C SER A 293 9.63 3.00 10.40
N SER A 294 9.73 2.04 9.48
CA SER A 294 8.77 1.75 8.42
C SER A 294 8.02 0.44 8.69
N ALA A 295 8.08 -0.05 9.93
CA ALA A 295 7.49 -1.33 10.33
C ALA A 295 5.98 -1.25 10.65
N GLY A 296 5.39 -0.06 10.60
CA GLY A 296 4.04 0.22 11.04
C GLY A 296 3.96 0.67 12.50
N ILE A 297 2.86 1.32 12.85
CA ILE A 297 2.64 1.89 14.20
C ILE A 297 2.59 0.78 15.25
N GLY A 298 1.74 -0.23 15.08
CA GLY A 298 1.63 -1.35 16.03
C GLY A 298 2.98 -2.02 16.26
N ASN A 299 3.67 -2.45 15.21
CA ASN A 299 4.98 -3.08 15.34
C ASN A 299 6.03 -2.19 16.01
N THR A 300 6.00 -0.89 15.75
CA THR A 300 6.96 0.05 16.33
C THR A 300 6.73 0.22 17.83
N PHE A 301 5.49 0.50 18.24
CA PHE A 301 5.20 0.85 19.62
C PHE A 301 4.92 -0.38 20.52
N ASP A 302 4.29 -1.44 19.98
CA ASP A 302 3.98 -2.64 20.76
C ASP A 302 5.03 -3.74 20.62
N GLY A 303 5.79 -3.75 19.49
CA GLY A 303 6.77 -4.79 19.19
C GLY A 303 8.23 -4.39 19.42
N LEU A 304 8.64 -3.21 18.90
CA LEU A 304 10.07 -2.81 18.87
C LEU A 304 10.48 -1.91 20.04
N LEU A 305 9.56 -1.25 20.72
CA LEU A 305 9.84 -0.39 21.87
C LEU A 305 9.46 -1.08 23.18
N PRO A 306 10.27 -0.94 24.25
CA PRO A 306 9.86 -1.35 25.59
C PRO A 306 8.59 -0.59 26.04
N ARG A 307 7.62 -1.29 26.62
CA ARG A 307 6.36 -0.69 27.12
C ARG A 307 6.58 0.53 28.02
N LYS A 308 7.60 0.48 28.89
CA LYS A 308 7.97 1.60 29.77
C LYS A 308 8.29 2.87 28.97
N ILE A 309 9.00 2.75 27.84
CA ILE A 309 9.35 3.89 26.99
C ILE A 309 8.09 4.46 26.31
N VAL A 310 7.23 3.59 25.79
CA VAL A 310 5.95 3.98 25.16
C VAL A 310 5.05 4.74 26.16
N LYS A 311 4.93 4.22 27.38
CA LYS A 311 4.18 4.85 28.47
C LYS A 311 4.74 6.21 28.87
N ASN A 312 6.06 6.27 29.10
CA ASN A 312 6.73 7.52 29.49
C ASN A 312 6.62 8.59 28.40
N ALA A 313 6.58 8.20 27.13
CA ALA A 313 6.35 9.10 25.99
C ALA A 313 4.87 9.45 25.80
N GLY A 314 3.94 8.88 26.58
CA GLY A 314 2.51 9.22 26.59
C GLY A 314 1.78 8.76 25.33
N TYR A 315 2.08 7.57 24.79
CA TYR A 315 1.41 7.04 23.58
C TYR A 315 0.26 6.07 23.88
N GLU A 316 0.02 5.67 25.13
CA GLU A 316 -0.99 4.65 25.47
C GLU A 316 -2.40 5.01 24.99
N THR A 317 -2.82 6.26 25.21
CA THR A 317 -4.15 6.75 24.79
C THR A 317 -4.25 6.88 23.26
N GLU A 318 -3.21 7.37 22.63
CA GLU A 318 -3.16 7.54 21.17
C GLU A 318 -3.24 6.20 20.44
N LEU A 319 -2.49 5.19 20.90
CA LEU A 319 -2.51 3.85 20.31
C LEU A 319 -3.89 3.20 20.42
N SER A 320 -4.61 3.41 21.51
CA SER A 320 -5.98 2.90 21.69
C SER A 320 -7.02 3.59 20.79
N SER A 321 -6.69 4.75 20.22
CA SER A 321 -7.60 5.53 19.36
C SER A 321 -7.55 5.12 17.87
N VAL A 322 -6.62 4.24 17.49
CA VAL A 322 -6.45 3.75 16.11
C VAL A 322 -6.61 2.24 16.05
N ARG A 323 -6.99 1.74 14.89
CA ARG A 323 -7.22 0.31 14.69
C ARG A 323 -6.48 -0.18 13.45
N PRO A 324 -6.05 -1.46 13.43
CA PRO A 324 -5.52 -2.10 12.24
C PRO A 324 -6.61 -2.16 11.15
N SER A 325 -6.20 -2.05 9.90
CA SER A 325 -7.08 -2.20 8.75
C SER A 325 -7.48 -3.66 8.54
N PHE A 326 -8.40 -3.88 7.60
CA PHE A 326 -8.83 -5.22 7.23
C PHE A 326 -7.66 -6.10 6.77
N ALA A 327 -7.70 -7.37 7.16
CA ALA A 327 -6.82 -8.39 6.60
C ALA A 327 -7.44 -8.99 5.32
N HIS A 328 -6.68 -9.81 4.58
CA HIS A 328 -7.09 -10.28 3.27
C HIS A 328 -6.71 -11.74 2.99
N LEU A 329 -7.41 -12.32 2.01
CA LEU A 329 -7.02 -13.51 1.27
C LEU A 329 -6.39 -13.08 -0.06
N GLY A 330 -5.35 -13.78 -0.50
CA GLY A 330 -4.83 -13.68 -1.85
C GLY A 330 -4.86 -15.06 -2.50
N VAL A 331 -5.37 -15.17 -3.73
CA VAL A 331 -5.26 -16.40 -4.54
C VAL A 331 -4.33 -16.12 -5.71
N TYR A 332 -3.28 -16.90 -5.83
CA TYR A 332 -2.26 -16.79 -6.85
C TYR A 332 -2.35 -17.97 -7.80
N ILE A 333 -2.66 -17.69 -9.07
CA ILE A 333 -3.04 -18.69 -10.07
C ILE A 333 -2.01 -18.68 -11.19
N GLY A 334 -1.51 -19.87 -11.55
CA GLY A 334 -0.62 -20.12 -12.68
C GLY A 334 -1.30 -20.97 -13.75
N LEU A 335 -1.11 -20.59 -15.01
CA LEU A 335 -1.73 -21.18 -16.19
C LEU A 335 -0.65 -21.57 -17.21
N LYS A 336 -0.73 -22.76 -17.81
CA LYS A 336 0.15 -23.24 -18.90
C LYS A 336 -0.29 -22.76 -20.29
N HIS A 337 -0.77 -21.53 -20.36
CA HIS A 337 -1.20 -20.84 -21.57
C HIS A 337 -0.80 -19.38 -21.43
N THR A 338 -0.58 -18.71 -22.55
CA THR A 338 -0.31 -17.27 -22.51
C THR A 338 -1.57 -16.46 -22.21
N ALA A 339 -1.40 -15.23 -21.75
CA ALA A 339 -2.52 -14.31 -21.52
C ALA A 339 -3.31 -14.04 -22.81
N GLU A 340 -2.63 -14.00 -23.96
CA GLU A 340 -3.24 -13.80 -25.27
C GLU A 340 -4.12 -15.01 -25.69
N GLU A 341 -3.59 -16.24 -25.56
CA GLU A 341 -4.34 -17.48 -25.85
C GLU A 341 -5.61 -17.61 -25.00
N LEU A 342 -5.60 -17.12 -23.78
CA LEU A 342 -6.74 -17.15 -22.85
C LEU A 342 -7.64 -15.91 -22.95
N GLY A 343 -7.26 -14.89 -23.75
CA GLY A 343 -7.98 -13.64 -23.85
C GLY A 343 -8.07 -12.89 -22.51
N LEU A 344 -7.00 -12.96 -21.67
CA LEU A 344 -6.97 -12.28 -20.38
C LEU A 344 -6.91 -10.76 -20.59
N PRO A 345 -7.77 -9.99 -19.91
CA PRO A 345 -7.83 -8.54 -20.11
C PRO A 345 -6.70 -7.82 -19.36
N LYS A 346 -6.41 -6.59 -19.79
CA LYS A 346 -5.61 -5.62 -19.00
C LYS A 346 -6.46 -4.83 -18.00
N THR A 347 -7.76 -5.04 -17.98
CA THR A 347 -8.75 -4.43 -17.08
C THR A 347 -8.87 -5.25 -15.82
N ASN A 348 -8.85 -4.62 -14.65
CA ASN A 348 -9.15 -5.30 -13.39
C ASN A 348 -10.64 -5.53 -13.23
N PHE A 349 -11.02 -6.58 -12.50
CA PHE A 349 -12.42 -6.84 -12.14
C PHE A 349 -12.62 -6.62 -10.64
N TRP A 350 -13.68 -5.89 -10.31
CA TRP A 350 -14.19 -5.68 -8.98
C TRP A 350 -15.60 -6.25 -8.91
N ILE A 351 -15.82 -7.27 -8.09
CA ILE A 351 -17.08 -8.02 -8.03
C ILE A 351 -17.69 -7.80 -6.67
N TYR A 352 -18.92 -7.28 -6.65
CA TYR A 352 -19.70 -6.95 -5.46
C TYR A 352 -21.03 -7.68 -5.48
N PRO A 353 -21.55 -8.18 -4.33
CA PRO A 353 -22.85 -8.85 -4.28
C PRO A 353 -24.03 -7.91 -4.53
N GLY A 354 -23.83 -6.60 -4.33
CA GLY A 354 -24.83 -5.55 -4.53
C GLY A 354 -24.25 -4.17 -4.27
N ASN A 355 -25.08 -3.14 -4.27
CA ASN A 355 -24.67 -1.73 -4.14
C ASN A 355 -24.55 -1.21 -2.69
N ASP A 356 -25.04 -1.92 -1.66
CA ASP A 356 -24.77 -1.59 -0.25
C ASP A 356 -23.52 -2.33 0.27
N TYR A 357 -22.36 -1.73 0.02
CA TYR A 357 -21.07 -2.30 0.39
C TYR A 357 -20.88 -2.45 1.90
N ASP A 358 -21.45 -1.54 2.70
CA ASP A 358 -21.35 -1.60 4.16
C ASP A 358 -22.16 -2.76 4.73
N ALA A 359 -23.38 -2.98 4.24
CA ALA A 359 -24.20 -4.13 4.64
C ALA A 359 -23.52 -5.46 4.26
N ALA A 360 -22.94 -5.55 3.05
CA ALA A 360 -22.21 -6.73 2.62
C ALA A 360 -20.98 -7.03 3.51
N VAL A 361 -20.22 -6.01 3.92
CA VAL A 361 -19.11 -6.17 4.86
C VAL A 361 -19.60 -6.61 6.24
N ASP A 362 -20.67 -6.00 6.76
CA ASP A 362 -21.19 -6.31 8.09
C ASP A 362 -21.78 -7.72 8.15
N GLU A 363 -22.39 -8.23 7.07
CA GLU A 363 -22.86 -9.60 6.94
C GLU A 363 -21.68 -10.59 6.90
N PHE A 364 -20.69 -10.33 6.05
CA PHE A 364 -19.52 -11.20 5.87
C PHE A 364 -18.69 -11.35 7.14
N VAL A 365 -18.55 -10.30 7.94
CA VAL A 365 -17.84 -10.37 9.23
C VAL A 365 -18.57 -11.28 10.22
N LYS A 366 -19.90 -11.36 10.16
CA LYS A 366 -20.72 -12.19 11.06
C LYS A 366 -20.83 -13.64 10.60
N ASP A 367 -20.90 -13.86 9.29
CA ASP A 367 -21.05 -15.19 8.69
C ASP A 367 -19.96 -15.43 7.63
N LYS A 368 -19.06 -16.37 7.92
CA LYS A 368 -17.99 -16.78 6.97
C LYS A 368 -18.52 -17.40 5.66
N ASN A 369 -19.80 -17.84 5.64
CA ASN A 369 -20.45 -18.41 4.46
C ASN A 369 -21.16 -17.35 3.61
N ALA A 370 -21.32 -16.11 4.12
CA ALA A 370 -21.88 -15.01 3.35
C ALA A 370 -21.06 -14.73 2.07
N PRO A 371 -21.66 -14.12 1.04
CA PRO A 371 -20.91 -13.67 -0.14
C PRO A 371 -19.74 -12.76 0.23
N PHE A 372 -18.63 -12.87 -0.48
CA PHE A 372 -17.53 -11.92 -0.30
C PHE A 372 -18.02 -10.49 -0.59
N PRO A 373 -17.73 -9.51 0.28
CA PRO A 373 -18.21 -8.13 0.10
C PRO A 373 -17.52 -7.44 -1.09
N VAL A 374 -16.35 -7.90 -1.46
CA VAL A 374 -15.64 -7.55 -2.69
C VAL A 374 -14.70 -8.69 -3.07
N VAL A 375 -14.62 -8.98 -4.37
CA VAL A 375 -13.60 -9.83 -4.97
C VAL A 375 -12.92 -9.02 -6.05
N TYR A 376 -11.63 -8.78 -5.87
CA TYR A 376 -10.78 -8.11 -6.84
C TYR A 376 -9.98 -9.14 -7.65
N ILE A 377 -9.98 -9.03 -8.99
CA ILE A 377 -9.23 -9.92 -9.88
C ILE A 377 -8.29 -9.10 -10.76
N SER A 378 -7.02 -9.46 -10.76
CA SER A 378 -5.94 -8.83 -11.51
C SER A 378 -5.27 -9.82 -12.45
N PHE A 379 -4.76 -9.34 -13.56
CA PHE A 379 -4.13 -10.13 -14.62
C PHE A 379 -2.70 -9.64 -14.91
N PRO A 380 -1.72 -9.88 -14.01
CA PRO A 380 -0.36 -9.32 -14.13
C PRO A 380 0.30 -9.68 -15.45
N SER A 381 0.20 -10.93 -15.88
CA SER A 381 0.79 -11.41 -17.15
C SER A 381 0.21 -10.74 -18.40
N ALA A 382 -1.02 -10.25 -18.36
CA ALA A 382 -1.62 -9.49 -19.46
C ALA A 382 -1.18 -8.02 -19.47
N LYS A 383 -0.86 -7.47 -18.29
CA LYS A 383 -0.45 -6.07 -18.10
C LYS A 383 1.03 -5.83 -18.39
N ASP A 384 1.87 -6.80 -18.04
CA ASP A 384 3.32 -6.70 -18.20
C ASP A 384 3.76 -7.10 -19.61
N PRO A 385 4.23 -6.15 -20.44
CA PRO A 385 4.69 -6.47 -21.81
C PRO A 385 5.97 -7.33 -21.83
N ASP A 386 6.69 -7.44 -20.70
CA ASP A 386 7.90 -8.25 -20.59
C ASP A 386 7.65 -9.66 -20.02
N TYR A 387 6.41 -9.94 -19.59
CA TYR A 387 6.08 -11.20 -18.92
C TYR A 387 6.38 -12.42 -19.80
N LEU A 388 5.91 -12.43 -21.05
CA LEU A 388 6.06 -13.56 -21.95
C LEU A 388 7.53 -13.88 -22.28
N ARG A 389 8.39 -12.85 -22.31
CA ARG A 389 9.85 -13.05 -22.51
C ARG A 389 10.49 -13.76 -21.31
N ARG A 390 10.05 -13.42 -20.09
CA ARG A 390 10.56 -13.99 -18.83
C ARG A 390 9.96 -15.37 -18.52
N HIS A 391 8.67 -15.54 -18.84
CA HIS A 391 7.86 -16.72 -18.52
C HIS A 391 7.10 -17.23 -19.76
N PRO A 392 7.81 -17.80 -20.77
CA PRO A 392 7.19 -18.20 -22.03
C PRO A 392 6.16 -19.31 -21.83
N GLY A 393 5.03 -19.20 -22.54
CA GLY A 393 3.96 -20.19 -22.53
C GLY A 393 3.11 -20.24 -21.24
N THR A 394 3.21 -19.21 -20.41
CA THR A 394 2.47 -19.15 -19.13
C THR A 394 1.71 -17.84 -18.96
N ALA A 395 0.74 -17.84 -18.04
CA ALA A 395 0.08 -16.64 -17.55
C ALA A 395 -0.19 -16.74 -16.03
N THR A 396 -0.46 -15.59 -15.42
CA THR A 396 -0.82 -15.49 -14.01
C THR A 396 -2.04 -14.62 -13.79
N ILE A 397 -2.82 -15.00 -12.79
CA ILE A 397 -3.99 -14.26 -12.30
C ILE A 397 -3.86 -14.15 -10.79
N GLU A 398 -4.31 -13.05 -10.23
CA GLU A 398 -4.35 -12.81 -8.78
C GLU A 398 -5.76 -12.41 -8.37
N ILE A 399 -6.24 -12.99 -7.25
CA ILE A 399 -7.52 -12.62 -6.65
C ILE A 399 -7.24 -12.14 -5.23
N VAL A 400 -7.84 -11.01 -4.87
CA VAL A 400 -7.78 -10.45 -3.50
C VAL A 400 -9.19 -10.26 -2.97
N ALA A 401 -9.41 -10.70 -1.74
CA ALA A 401 -10.68 -10.50 -1.03
C ALA A 401 -10.43 -10.21 0.45
N PRO A 402 -11.29 -9.45 1.14
CA PRO A 402 -11.20 -9.28 2.59
C PRO A 402 -11.30 -10.61 3.33
N ALA A 403 -10.64 -10.70 4.48
CA ALA A 403 -10.80 -11.80 5.42
C ALA A 403 -10.62 -11.30 6.86
N PRO A 404 -11.61 -11.50 7.76
CA PRO A 404 -11.44 -11.18 9.17
C PRO A 404 -10.32 -12.02 9.80
N TYR A 405 -9.37 -11.37 10.49
CA TYR A 405 -8.29 -12.07 11.19
C TYR A 405 -8.81 -13.09 12.21
N ALA A 406 -9.92 -12.76 12.88
CA ALA A 406 -10.55 -13.62 13.87
C ALA A 406 -10.88 -15.05 13.37
N TRP A 407 -11.12 -15.22 12.07
CA TRP A 407 -11.34 -16.56 11.50
C TRP A 407 -10.11 -17.47 11.54
N PHE A 408 -8.92 -16.87 11.72
CA PHE A 408 -7.62 -17.54 11.66
C PHE A 408 -6.88 -17.53 13.01
N GLU A 409 -7.40 -16.87 14.04
CA GLU A 409 -6.74 -16.71 15.35
C GLU A 409 -6.35 -18.03 16.00
N GLN A 410 -7.16 -19.08 15.86
CA GLN A 410 -6.87 -20.41 16.42
C GLN A 410 -5.54 -21.02 15.91
N TRP A 411 -5.01 -20.56 14.78
CA TRP A 411 -3.75 -21.04 14.19
C TRP A 411 -2.60 -19.99 14.29
N GLN A 412 -2.80 -18.85 14.96
CA GLN A 412 -1.86 -17.76 14.99
C GLN A 412 -0.46 -18.13 15.52
N ASP A 413 -0.40 -19.02 16.51
CA ASP A 413 0.86 -19.48 17.12
C ASP A 413 1.55 -20.59 16.33
N SER A 414 0.97 -21.00 15.20
CA SER A 414 1.51 -22.08 14.37
C SER A 414 2.58 -21.57 13.40
N THR A 415 3.54 -22.42 13.09
CA THR A 415 4.60 -22.10 12.12
C THR A 415 4.06 -22.16 10.69
N TRP A 416 4.45 -21.21 9.84
CA TRP A 416 4.12 -21.20 8.41
C TRP A 416 4.50 -22.53 7.74
N GLY A 417 3.56 -23.08 6.94
CA GLY A 417 3.71 -24.37 6.27
C GLY A 417 3.53 -25.60 7.17
N LYS A 418 3.16 -25.42 8.46
CA LYS A 418 2.93 -26.49 9.45
C LYS A 418 1.71 -26.20 10.33
N ARG A 419 0.63 -25.65 9.75
CA ARG A 419 -0.56 -25.22 10.51
C ARG A 419 -1.63 -26.29 10.70
N GLY A 420 -1.43 -27.50 10.14
CA GLY A 420 -2.37 -28.63 10.28
C GLY A 420 -3.35 -28.76 9.10
N GLY A 421 -4.02 -29.93 9.04
CA GLY A 421 -4.92 -30.26 7.92
C GLY A 421 -6.22 -29.46 7.90
N ASP A 422 -6.74 -29.09 9.07
CA ASP A 422 -7.92 -28.25 9.24
C ASP A 422 -7.71 -26.83 8.70
N TYR A 423 -6.55 -26.23 8.96
CA TYR A 423 -6.16 -24.96 8.35
C TYR A 423 -6.06 -25.04 6.82
N GLU A 424 -5.41 -26.08 6.30
CA GLU A 424 -5.26 -26.25 4.86
C GLU A 424 -6.62 -26.50 4.18
N ALA A 425 -7.54 -27.26 4.83
CA ALA A 425 -8.89 -27.48 4.34
C ALA A 425 -9.71 -26.18 4.31
N PHE A 426 -9.68 -25.40 5.38
CA PHE A 426 -10.38 -24.11 5.46
C PHE A 426 -9.84 -23.10 4.43
N LYS A 427 -8.53 -23.01 4.31
CA LYS A 427 -7.88 -22.17 3.31
C LYS A 427 -8.27 -22.56 1.88
N LYS A 428 -8.31 -23.86 1.59
CA LYS A 428 -8.70 -24.40 0.29
C LYS A 428 -10.15 -24.09 -0.04
N GLU A 429 -11.08 -24.25 0.91
CA GLU A 429 -12.50 -23.93 0.76
C GLU A 429 -12.69 -22.45 0.35
N LEU A 430 -12.03 -21.52 1.07
CA LEU A 430 -12.11 -20.10 0.75
C LEU A 430 -11.51 -19.79 -0.64
N GLY A 431 -10.40 -20.44 -0.99
CA GLY A 431 -9.79 -20.30 -2.31
C GLY A 431 -10.71 -20.80 -3.43
N GLU A 432 -11.37 -21.96 -3.26
CA GLU A 432 -12.30 -22.50 -4.24
C GLU A 432 -13.56 -21.63 -4.41
N ARG A 433 -14.00 -20.96 -3.35
CA ARG A 433 -15.09 -19.97 -3.43
C ARG A 433 -14.65 -18.75 -4.27
N LEU A 434 -13.44 -18.27 -4.12
CA LEU A 434 -12.89 -17.16 -4.92
C LEU A 434 -12.66 -17.57 -6.38
N MET A 435 -12.20 -18.80 -6.64
CA MET A 435 -12.03 -19.34 -7.99
C MET A 435 -13.35 -19.39 -8.78
N ARG A 436 -14.47 -19.64 -8.13
CA ARG A 436 -15.79 -19.60 -8.79
C ARG A 436 -16.09 -18.22 -9.39
N HIS A 437 -15.80 -17.13 -8.69
CA HIS A 437 -15.95 -15.76 -9.22
C HIS A 437 -15.10 -15.54 -10.48
N LEU A 438 -13.90 -16.12 -10.55
CA LEU A 438 -13.06 -16.06 -11.75
C LEU A 438 -13.71 -16.80 -12.92
N TYR A 439 -14.17 -18.03 -12.69
CA TYR A 439 -14.77 -18.87 -13.73
C TYR A 439 -16.09 -18.28 -14.24
N ASP A 440 -16.91 -17.67 -13.36
CA ASP A 440 -18.13 -16.96 -13.75
C ASP A 440 -17.87 -15.80 -14.73
N LYS A 441 -16.73 -15.12 -14.62
CA LYS A 441 -16.37 -13.99 -15.47
C LYS A 441 -15.49 -14.37 -16.65
N LEU A 442 -14.71 -15.44 -16.52
CA LEU A 442 -13.76 -15.94 -17.54
C LEU A 442 -13.86 -17.47 -17.62
N PRO A 443 -14.97 -18.02 -18.15
CA PRO A 443 -15.20 -19.47 -18.18
C PRO A 443 -14.13 -20.24 -18.97
N GLN A 444 -13.45 -19.59 -19.92
CA GLN A 444 -12.35 -20.20 -20.69
C GLN A 444 -11.12 -20.54 -19.84
N VAL A 445 -11.02 -20.02 -18.61
CA VAL A 445 -9.92 -20.32 -17.67
C VAL A 445 -10.19 -21.61 -16.90
N GLU A 446 -11.46 -22.02 -16.78
CA GLU A 446 -11.83 -23.25 -16.08
C GLU A 446 -11.18 -24.47 -16.78
N GLY A 447 -10.60 -25.36 -15.99
CA GLY A 447 -9.85 -26.52 -16.48
C GLY A 447 -8.46 -26.19 -17.08
N LYS A 448 -8.01 -24.92 -17.06
CA LYS A 448 -6.69 -24.49 -17.56
C LYS A 448 -5.72 -24.13 -16.43
N VAL A 449 -6.18 -24.13 -15.17
CA VAL A 449 -5.35 -23.84 -14.00
C VAL A 449 -4.37 -25.02 -13.78
N ASP A 450 -3.08 -24.72 -13.81
CA ASP A 450 -2.00 -25.67 -13.52
C ASP A 450 -1.61 -25.64 -12.04
N TYR A 451 -1.63 -24.45 -11.47
CA TYR A 451 -1.24 -24.23 -10.07
C TYR A 451 -2.07 -23.11 -9.46
N PHE A 452 -2.47 -23.26 -8.22
CA PHE A 452 -2.95 -22.14 -7.40
C PHE A 452 -2.56 -22.33 -5.94
N GLU A 453 -2.36 -21.23 -5.26
CA GLU A 453 -2.17 -21.21 -3.82
C GLU A 453 -2.91 -20.03 -3.19
N VAL A 454 -3.22 -20.17 -1.90
CA VAL A 454 -3.96 -19.16 -1.14
C VAL A 454 -3.07 -18.62 -0.04
N SER A 455 -2.92 -17.29 0.03
CA SER A 455 -2.42 -16.60 1.22
C SER A 455 -3.58 -16.21 2.13
N THR A 456 -3.31 -16.12 3.42
CA THR A 456 -4.29 -15.78 4.46
C THR A 456 -3.75 -14.64 5.32
N PRO A 457 -4.55 -14.06 6.22
CA PRO A 457 -4.05 -13.11 7.22
C PRO A 457 -2.81 -13.59 7.98
N LEU A 458 -2.69 -14.91 8.23
CA LEU A 458 -1.50 -15.50 8.86
C LEU A 458 -0.28 -15.56 7.94
N SER A 459 -0.45 -15.53 6.63
CA SER A 459 0.68 -15.37 5.70
C SER A 459 1.24 -13.97 5.78
N THR A 460 0.38 -12.96 5.82
CA THR A 460 0.76 -11.55 6.01
C THR A 460 1.43 -11.33 7.37
N ASN A 461 0.87 -11.91 8.44
CA ASN A 461 1.49 -11.89 9.76
C ASN A 461 2.91 -12.46 9.72
N TRP A 462 3.10 -13.62 9.09
CA TRP A 462 4.40 -14.30 9.01
C TRP A 462 5.45 -13.54 8.20
N PHE A 463 5.07 -13.06 7.01
CA PHE A 463 6.02 -12.46 6.07
C PHE A 463 6.20 -10.95 6.25
N ALA A 464 5.13 -10.22 6.50
CA ALA A 464 5.17 -8.77 6.66
C ALA A 464 5.26 -8.32 8.13
N GLY A 465 4.98 -9.24 9.09
CA GLY A 465 5.03 -8.95 10.53
C GLY A 465 3.83 -8.17 11.07
N TYR A 466 2.79 -7.95 10.27
CA TYR A 466 1.57 -7.30 10.71
C TYR A 466 0.76 -8.22 11.64
N GLN A 467 0.54 -7.79 12.89
CA GLN A 467 0.01 -8.65 13.95
C GLN A 467 -1.39 -9.21 13.66
N HIS A 468 -2.23 -8.44 12.99
CA HIS A 468 -3.58 -8.83 12.60
C HIS A 468 -3.70 -9.09 11.09
N GLY A 469 -2.59 -9.30 10.39
CA GLY A 469 -2.59 -9.54 8.95
C GLY A 469 -3.10 -8.37 8.12
N GLU A 470 -3.08 -7.15 8.67
CA GLU A 470 -3.60 -5.94 8.07
C GLU A 470 -2.91 -5.58 6.76
N LEU A 471 -3.70 -5.22 5.74
CA LEU A 471 -3.20 -4.90 4.40
C LEU A 471 -2.70 -3.44 4.30
N TYR A 472 -3.44 -2.52 4.91
CA TYR A 472 -3.24 -1.08 4.76
C TYR A 472 -2.74 -0.40 6.04
N GLY A 473 -2.12 -1.16 6.95
CA GLY A 473 -1.71 -0.65 8.26
C GLY A 473 -2.92 -0.26 9.10
N LEU A 474 -3.05 1.02 9.45
CA LEU A 474 -4.19 1.54 10.22
C LEU A 474 -5.39 1.82 9.32
N ASP A 475 -6.61 1.67 9.88
CA ASP A 475 -7.87 2.02 9.23
C ASP A 475 -7.92 3.49 8.76
N HIS A 476 -8.46 3.73 7.56
CA HIS A 476 -8.53 5.06 6.94
C HIS A 476 -9.82 5.81 7.30
N THR A 477 -10.09 5.93 8.60
CA THR A 477 -11.27 6.64 9.12
C THR A 477 -11.05 8.15 9.20
N PRO A 478 -12.11 8.97 9.26
CA PRO A 478 -12.02 10.40 9.53
C PRO A 478 -11.26 10.73 10.82
N GLU A 479 -11.43 9.94 11.87
CA GLU A 479 -10.81 10.11 13.18
C GLU A 479 -9.30 9.89 13.11
N ARG A 480 -8.85 8.83 12.39
CA ARG A 480 -7.41 8.60 12.17
C ARG A 480 -6.75 9.79 11.48
N LEU A 481 -7.37 10.34 10.44
CA LEU A 481 -6.80 11.46 9.70
C LEU A 481 -6.63 12.73 10.53
N GLN A 482 -7.39 12.86 11.62
CA GLN A 482 -7.32 13.97 12.55
C GLN A 482 -6.31 13.74 13.69
N GLN A 483 -5.65 12.56 13.74
CA GLN A 483 -4.65 12.27 14.77
C GLN A 483 -3.36 13.06 14.51
N ASP A 484 -3.10 14.03 15.35
CA ASP A 484 -1.93 14.92 15.22
C ASP A 484 -0.58 14.23 15.46
N TRP A 485 -0.59 13.14 16.23
CA TRP A 485 0.60 12.37 16.56
C TRP A 485 1.03 11.40 15.44
N LEU A 486 0.11 11.02 14.55
CA LEU A 486 0.40 10.20 13.38
C LEU A 486 1.14 11.03 12.33
N GLY A 487 2.45 11.06 12.42
CA GLY A 487 3.29 11.79 11.50
C GLY A 487 4.75 11.35 11.62
N PRO A 488 5.66 11.96 10.86
CA PRO A 488 7.07 11.56 10.85
C PRO A 488 7.79 11.71 12.20
N ARG A 489 7.37 12.68 13.02
CA ARG A 489 8.04 12.98 14.29
C ARG A 489 7.41 12.21 15.44
N THR A 490 8.26 11.59 16.26
CA THR A 490 7.82 11.02 17.53
C THR A 490 8.17 11.93 18.72
N ARG A 491 7.65 11.58 19.89
CA ARG A 491 8.04 12.20 21.18
C ARG A 491 9.34 11.61 21.74
N ILE A 492 9.92 10.59 21.07
CA ILE A 492 11.18 9.94 21.45
C ILE A 492 12.28 10.51 20.54
N PRO A 493 13.20 11.34 21.08
CA PRO A 493 14.28 11.90 20.30
C PRO A 493 15.12 10.83 19.60
N GLY A 494 15.39 11.03 18.32
CA GLY A 494 16.09 10.08 17.47
C GLY A 494 15.21 9.03 16.79
N LEU A 495 13.93 8.88 17.20
CA LEU A 495 12.98 8.00 16.52
C LEU A 495 12.08 8.77 15.56
N TRP A 496 11.99 8.26 14.34
CA TRP A 496 11.15 8.77 13.26
C TRP A 496 10.25 7.67 12.71
N LEU A 497 9.10 8.04 12.18
CA LEU A 497 8.14 7.13 11.57
C LEU A 497 8.01 7.44 10.07
N THR A 498 7.77 6.40 9.27
CA THR A 498 7.46 6.50 7.85
C THR A 498 6.53 5.38 7.40
N GLY A 499 6.06 5.43 6.16
CA GLY A 499 5.18 4.41 5.58
C GLY A 499 3.71 4.80 5.67
N GLN A 500 2.85 3.84 5.30
CA GLN A 500 1.42 4.07 5.10
C GLN A 500 0.68 4.57 6.35
N ASP A 501 1.14 4.24 7.54
CA ASP A 501 0.48 4.66 8.79
C ASP A 501 0.64 6.15 9.08
N THR A 502 1.71 6.77 8.57
CA THR A 502 2.00 8.19 8.80
C THR A 502 1.29 9.13 7.84
N LEU A 503 0.80 8.62 6.72
CA LEU A 503 0.06 9.40 5.71
C LEU A 503 -1.17 8.64 5.21
N THR A 504 -0.99 7.74 4.24
CA THR A 504 -2.07 6.95 3.64
C THR A 504 -1.53 5.69 2.99
N CYS A 505 -2.43 4.75 2.70
CA CYS A 505 -2.12 3.49 2.05
C CYS A 505 -1.59 3.64 0.60
N GLY A 506 -1.18 2.51 0.07
CA GLY A 506 -0.71 2.34 -1.29
C GLY A 506 0.75 2.73 -1.49
N VAL A 507 1.29 2.32 -2.62
CA VAL A 507 2.71 2.53 -2.98
C VAL A 507 3.06 4.01 -3.00
N THR A 508 2.22 4.83 -3.65
CA THR A 508 2.41 6.29 -3.74
C THR A 508 2.25 6.96 -2.38
N GLY A 509 1.26 6.54 -1.57
CA GLY A 509 1.06 7.06 -0.21
C GLY A 509 2.28 6.81 0.67
N ALA A 510 2.80 5.59 0.68
CA ALA A 510 4.00 5.23 1.43
C ALA A 510 5.26 5.94 0.90
N MET A 511 5.41 6.10 -0.42
CA MET A 511 6.49 6.89 -1.04
C MET A 511 6.46 8.34 -0.57
N MET A 512 5.29 8.97 -0.60
CA MET A 512 5.10 10.34 -0.13
C MET A 512 5.39 10.48 1.37
N ALA A 513 5.01 9.49 2.18
CA ALA A 513 5.36 9.44 3.61
C ALA A 513 6.88 9.43 3.81
N GLY A 514 7.63 8.63 3.02
CA GLY A 514 9.10 8.63 3.04
C GLY A 514 9.71 10.00 2.72
N MET A 515 9.16 10.68 1.72
CA MET A 515 9.56 12.04 1.38
C MET A 515 9.28 13.01 2.55
N LEU A 516 8.09 12.97 3.13
CA LEU A 516 7.70 13.84 4.25
C LEU A 516 8.58 13.59 5.48
N THR A 517 8.93 12.33 5.76
CA THR A 517 9.83 11.96 6.85
C THR A 517 11.20 12.57 6.64
N THR A 518 11.77 12.44 5.46
CA THR A 518 13.05 13.08 5.13
C THR A 518 12.98 14.61 5.26
N MET A 519 11.91 15.24 4.75
CA MET A 519 11.68 16.68 4.90
C MET A 519 11.60 17.11 6.37
N ALA A 520 10.90 16.34 7.20
CA ALA A 520 10.79 16.62 8.63
C ALA A 520 12.14 16.50 9.37
N MET A 521 12.97 15.52 8.98
CA MET A 521 14.29 15.27 9.57
C MET A 521 15.29 16.37 9.26
N VAL A 522 15.50 16.64 7.97
CA VAL A 522 16.58 17.53 7.53
C VAL A 522 16.16 19.00 7.38
N GLY A 523 14.85 19.26 7.34
CA GLY A 523 14.27 20.60 7.18
C GLY A 523 14.31 21.14 5.75
N MET A 524 13.39 22.05 5.45
CA MET A 524 13.18 22.61 4.10
C MET A 524 14.42 23.27 3.49
N ARG A 525 15.29 23.86 4.33
CA ARG A 525 16.50 24.52 3.86
C ARG A 525 17.48 23.54 3.18
N LYS A 526 17.61 22.33 3.72
CA LYS A 526 18.50 21.30 3.16
C LYS A 526 17.86 20.52 2.03
N ILE A 527 16.56 20.16 2.15
CA ILE A 527 15.90 19.32 1.16
C ILE A 527 15.32 20.12 -0.01
N GLY A 528 15.06 21.42 0.14
CA GLY A 528 14.44 22.26 -0.89
C GLY A 528 15.15 22.23 -2.25
N PRO A 529 16.50 22.37 -2.31
CA PRO A 529 17.24 22.24 -3.57
C PRO A 529 17.04 20.86 -4.23
N LEU A 530 17.01 19.77 -3.43
CA LEU A 530 16.75 18.42 -3.93
C LEU A 530 15.33 18.30 -4.49
N MET A 531 14.32 18.80 -3.78
CA MET A 531 12.93 18.80 -4.27
C MET A 531 12.78 19.62 -5.55
N LYS A 532 13.44 20.76 -5.63
CA LYS A 532 13.45 21.55 -6.86
C LYS A 532 14.04 20.75 -8.03
N ARG A 533 15.16 20.04 -7.83
CA ARG A 533 15.78 19.19 -8.86
C ARG A 533 14.86 18.05 -9.31
N ILE A 534 14.15 17.39 -8.37
CA ILE A 534 13.21 16.29 -8.67
C ILE A 534 12.03 16.79 -9.51
N TYR A 535 11.48 17.96 -9.19
CA TYR A 535 10.22 18.43 -9.77
C TYR A 535 10.38 19.48 -10.87
N SER A 536 11.61 19.94 -11.15
CA SER A 536 11.87 20.81 -12.30
C SER A 536 11.61 20.06 -13.61
N PRO A 537 11.22 20.76 -14.69
CA PRO A 537 11.25 20.17 -16.02
C PRO A 537 12.65 19.63 -16.33
N PRO A 538 12.80 18.57 -17.12
CA PRO A 538 14.10 18.19 -17.64
C PRO A 538 14.71 19.36 -18.43
N CYS A 539 16.00 19.62 -18.21
CA CYS A 539 16.76 20.64 -18.95
C CYS A 539 16.90 20.24 -20.39
#